data_b1fb5dff1bf03ea092db507aa8612313
#
_entry.id   b1fb5dff1bf03ea092db507aa8612313
#
_cell.length_a   1.000
_cell.length_b   1.000
_cell.length_c   1.000
_cell.angle_alpha   90.00
_cell.angle_beta   90.00
_cell.angle_gamma   90.00
#
_symmetry.space_group_name_H-M   'P 1'
#
loop_
_entity.id
_entity.type
_entity.pdbx_description
1 polymer ?
#
loop_
_entity_poly.entity_id
_entity_poly.type
_entity_poly.pdbx_seq_one_letter_code
_entity_poly.pdbx_strand_id
1 'polypeptide(L)' 'MDTYYDSAEGEQITRAQALQELKKHQLDDESIVMTFDAEIQPKANGLYDAQAVLRWLGY' A
#
# COMPACT_ATOMS: atom_id res chain seq x y z
N MET A 1 -10.74 -1.25 17.74
CA MET A 1 -9.33 -0.99 17.50
C MET A 1 -8.83 -1.79 16.31
N ASP A 2 -8.21 -1.13 15.39
CA ASP A 2 -7.70 -1.82 14.22
C ASP A 2 -6.24 -2.20 14.42
N THR A 3 -6.04 -3.46 14.63
CA THR A 3 -4.71 -3.96 14.89
C THR A 3 -3.93 -4.25 13.62
N TYR A 4 -4.62 -4.34 12.48
CA TYR A 4 -3.93 -4.62 11.22
C TYR A 4 -3.04 -3.45 10.83
N TYR A 5 -3.58 -2.24 10.91
CA TYR A 5 -2.79 -1.03 10.62
C TYR A 5 -1.65 -0.88 11.62
N ASP A 6 -1.96 -1.07 12.91
CA ASP A 6 -0.96 -0.92 13.96
C ASP A 6 0.17 -1.94 13.81
N SER A 7 -0.17 -3.17 13.46
CA SER A 7 0.85 -4.21 13.30
C SER A 7 1.71 -4.00 12.06
N ALA A 8 1.31 -3.12 11.16
CA ALA A 8 2.10 -2.79 10.00
C ALA A 8 3.15 -1.71 10.28
N GLU A 9 3.17 -1.17 11.49
CA GLU A 9 4.11 -0.13 11.83
C GLU A 9 5.54 -0.65 11.68
N GLY A 10 6.36 0.08 10.91
CA GLY A 10 7.74 -0.33 10.66
C GLY A 10 7.91 -1.41 9.62
N GLU A 11 6.81 -1.96 9.11
CA GLU A 11 6.87 -3.00 8.08
C GLU A 11 7.07 -2.39 6.70
N GLN A 12 7.80 -3.12 5.86
CA GLN A 12 7.98 -2.73 4.47
C GLN A 12 7.50 -3.87 3.58
N ILE A 13 6.86 -3.51 2.47
CA ILE A 13 6.31 -4.50 1.55
C ILE A 13 6.80 -4.21 0.13
N THR A 14 6.77 -5.26 -0.70
CA THR A 14 7.15 -5.11 -2.09
C THR A 14 6.00 -4.48 -2.88
N ARG A 15 6.31 -4.03 -4.09
CA ARG A 15 5.27 -3.52 -4.98
C ARG A 15 4.21 -4.58 -5.26
N ALA A 16 4.65 -5.83 -5.45
CA ALA A 16 3.70 -6.91 -5.70
C ALA A 16 2.73 -7.07 -4.53
N GLN A 17 3.24 -6.96 -3.31
CA GLN A 17 2.37 -7.05 -2.12
C GLN A 17 1.43 -5.86 -2.04
N ALA A 18 1.93 -4.65 -2.36
CA ALA A 18 1.09 -3.45 -2.35
C ALA A 18 -0.05 -3.59 -3.37
N LEU A 19 0.27 -4.04 -4.58
CA LEU A 19 -0.74 -4.21 -5.61
C LEU A 19 -1.75 -5.29 -5.23
N GLN A 20 -1.29 -6.32 -4.52
CA GLN A 20 -2.19 -7.36 -4.03
C GLN A 20 -3.19 -6.80 -3.01
N GLU A 21 -2.75 -5.86 -2.16
CA GLU A 21 -3.67 -5.20 -1.24
C GLU A 21 -4.71 -4.37 -1.98
N LEU A 22 -4.29 -3.67 -3.04
CA LEU A 22 -5.24 -2.94 -3.86
C LEU A 22 -6.28 -3.90 -4.45
N LYS A 23 -5.83 -5.05 -4.93
CA LYS A 23 -6.74 -6.03 -5.50
C LYS A 23 -7.74 -6.54 -4.48
N LYS A 24 -7.31 -6.75 -3.24
CA LYS A 24 -8.22 -7.17 -2.18
C LYS A 24 -9.34 -6.17 -1.96
N HIS A 25 -9.06 -4.91 -2.18
CA HIS A 25 -10.05 -3.84 -2.03
C HIS A 25 -10.75 -3.51 -3.35
N GLN A 26 -10.51 -4.32 -4.38
CA GLN A 26 -11.08 -4.12 -5.72
C GLN A 26 -10.66 -2.77 -6.31
N LEU A 27 -9.43 -2.36 -6.02
CA LEU A 27 -8.87 -1.10 -6.48
C LEU A 27 -7.68 -1.36 -7.41
N ASP A 28 -7.72 -2.47 -8.13
CA ASP A 28 -6.64 -2.84 -9.03
C ASP A 28 -6.86 -2.33 -10.46
N ASP A 29 -7.81 -1.43 -10.64
CA ASP A 29 -8.02 -0.78 -11.92
C ASP A 29 -6.80 0.05 -12.31
N GLU A 30 -6.51 0.09 -13.60
CA GLU A 30 -5.31 0.74 -14.10
C GLU A 30 -5.23 2.21 -13.69
N SER A 31 -6.34 2.96 -13.76
CA SER A 31 -6.32 4.35 -13.35
C SER A 31 -6.07 4.51 -11.86
N ILE A 32 -6.59 3.59 -11.06
CA ILE A 32 -6.38 3.63 -9.62
C ILE A 32 -4.91 3.31 -9.31
N VAL A 33 -4.34 2.34 -10.00
CA VAL A 33 -2.93 2.01 -9.82
C VAL A 33 -2.04 3.19 -10.21
N MET A 34 -2.39 3.92 -11.26
CA MET A 34 -1.64 5.12 -11.64
C MET A 34 -1.70 6.18 -10.55
N THR A 35 -2.87 6.38 -9.95
CA THR A 35 -3.02 7.32 -8.85
C THR A 35 -2.20 6.87 -7.65
N PHE A 36 -2.22 5.59 -7.34
CA PHE A 36 -1.42 5.02 -6.27
C PHE A 36 0.06 5.32 -6.51
N ASP A 37 0.54 5.07 -7.73
CA ASP A 37 1.94 5.31 -8.07
C ASP A 37 2.33 6.78 -7.94
N ALA A 38 1.39 7.69 -8.22
CA ALA A 38 1.65 9.12 -8.11
C ALA A 38 1.70 9.58 -6.66
N GLU A 39 0.89 8.97 -5.79
CA GLU A 39 0.74 9.42 -4.41
C GLU A 39 1.62 8.65 -3.43
N ILE A 40 1.86 7.37 -3.68
CA ILE A 40 2.66 6.53 -2.81
C ILE A 40 3.88 6.08 -3.61
N GLN A 41 5.06 6.42 -3.11
CA GLN A 41 6.30 6.08 -3.80
C GLN A 41 7.14 5.15 -2.94
N PRO A 42 7.91 4.26 -3.59
CA PRO A 42 8.76 3.34 -2.83
C PRO A 42 9.92 4.09 -2.19
N LYS A 43 10.46 3.50 -1.16
CA LYS A 43 11.66 4.00 -0.52
C LYS A 43 12.88 3.72 -1.42
N ALA A 44 14.04 4.21 -1.01
CA ALA A 44 15.25 4.06 -1.81
C ALA A 44 15.59 2.59 -2.09
N ASN A 45 15.17 1.68 -1.22
CA ASN A 45 15.41 0.25 -1.39
C ASN A 45 14.35 -0.43 -2.27
N GLY A 46 13.41 0.35 -2.83
CA GLY A 46 12.36 -0.20 -3.69
C GLY A 46 11.18 -0.78 -2.94
N LEU A 47 11.17 -0.71 -1.62
CA LEU A 47 10.07 -1.21 -0.80
C LEU A 47 9.15 -0.08 -0.38
N TYR A 48 7.90 -0.43 -0.09
CA TYR A 48 6.88 0.54 0.32
C TYR A 48 6.67 0.44 1.82
N ASP A 49 6.37 1.58 2.45
CA ASP A 49 5.95 1.58 3.83
C ASP A 49 4.55 1.00 3.92
N ALA A 50 4.39 -0.12 4.64
CA ALA A 50 3.11 -0.81 4.71
C ALA A 50 2.02 0.09 5.28
N GLN A 51 2.32 0.89 6.30
CA GLN A 51 1.33 1.79 6.88
C GLN A 51 0.88 2.86 5.89
N ALA A 52 1.79 3.35 5.06
CA ALA A 52 1.42 4.34 4.06
C ALA A 52 0.45 3.74 3.05
N VAL A 53 0.70 2.51 2.63
CA VAL A 53 -0.18 1.82 1.70
C VAL A 53 -1.56 1.59 2.33
N LEU A 54 -1.59 1.13 3.56
CA LEU A 54 -2.85 0.87 4.24
C LEU A 54 -3.63 2.15 4.48
N ARG A 55 -2.94 3.23 4.84
CA ARG A 55 -3.60 4.53 5.02
C ARG A 55 -4.22 5.00 3.72
N TRP A 56 -3.52 4.82 2.62
CA TRP A 56 -4.03 5.20 1.31
C TRP A 56 -5.28 4.40 0.97
N LEU A 57 -5.36 3.14 1.41
CA LEU A 57 -6.51 2.27 1.18
C LEU A 57 -7.68 2.56 2.12
N GLY A 58 -7.48 3.39 3.15
CA GLY A 58 -8.57 3.78 4.05
C GLY A 58 -8.56 3.11 5.42
N TYR A 59 -7.48 2.44 5.78
CA TYR A 59 -7.39 1.85 7.12
C TYR A 59 -7.15 2.92 8.17
#